data_bddad18cc004ece623709f0043334871
#
_entry.id   bddad18cc004ece623709f0043334871
#
_cell.length_a   1.000
_cell.length_b   1.000
_cell.length_c   1.000
_cell.angle_alpha   90.00
_cell.angle_beta   90.00
_cell.angle_gamma   90.00
#
_symmetry.space_group_name_H-M   'P 1'
#
loop_
_entity.id
_entity.type
_entity.pdbx_description
1 polymer ?
#
loop_
_entity_poly.entity_id
_entity_poly.type
_entity_poly.pdbx_seq_one_letter_code
_entity_poly.pdbx_strand_id
1 'polypeptide(L)'
;MPQAATIDEVIQLLQEIIQQSITEKSTKGYFAVLYLKVTQKVKEGIQNGTFENGPRMEKLDVIFANRYIKAYYQYQTQQPTSKTWEAAFVEADNYWIIVLQHLLLGMNAHINLDLGIAAAQISPKDEIHSLQNDFNTIIQ
;
A
#
# COMPACT_ATOMS: atom_id res chain seq x y z
N MET A 1 -13.62 8.95 -5.86
CA MET A 1 -12.22 8.61 -5.62
C MET A 1 -11.92 7.24 -6.18
N PRO A 2 -10.79 7.03 -6.83
CA PRO A 2 -10.44 5.70 -7.32
C PRO A 2 -10.35 4.68 -6.20
N GLN A 3 -10.84 3.49 -6.45
CA GLN A 3 -10.82 2.39 -5.51
C GLN A 3 -10.71 1.09 -6.29
N ALA A 4 -9.86 0.17 -5.80
CA ALA A 4 -9.68 -1.13 -6.42
C ALA A 4 -10.59 -2.17 -5.77
N ALA A 5 -11.07 -3.11 -6.59
CA ALA A 5 -11.77 -4.30 -6.13
C ALA A 5 -10.93 -5.57 -6.30
N THR A 6 -9.96 -5.55 -7.19
CA THR A 6 -9.08 -6.68 -7.47
C THR A 6 -7.61 -6.27 -7.41
N ILE A 7 -6.72 -7.25 -7.31
CA ILE A 7 -5.28 -6.99 -7.29
C ILE A 7 -4.80 -6.37 -8.62
N ASP A 8 -5.42 -6.74 -9.73
CA ASP A 8 -5.08 -6.14 -11.02
C ASP A 8 -5.45 -4.66 -11.06
N GLU A 9 -6.58 -4.29 -10.47
CA GLU A 9 -6.97 -2.88 -10.34
C GLU A 9 -6.03 -2.11 -9.40
N VAL A 10 -5.54 -2.75 -8.34
CA VAL A 10 -4.51 -2.16 -7.48
C VAL A 10 -3.26 -1.82 -8.29
N ILE A 11 -2.79 -2.77 -9.09
CA ILE A 11 -1.60 -2.57 -9.94
C ILE A 11 -1.83 -1.40 -10.89
N GLN A 12 -2.99 -1.34 -11.53
CA GLN A 12 -3.32 -0.26 -12.45
C GLN A 12 -3.31 1.11 -11.75
N LEU A 13 -3.96 1.21 -10.60
CA LEU A 13 -4.03 2.48 -9.86
C LEU A 13 -2.66 2.92 -9.36
N LEU A 14 -1.81 1.98 -8.92
CA LEU A 14 -0.44 2.31 -8.52
C LEU A 14 0.37 2.82 -9.71
N GLN A 15 0.21 2.21 -10.88
CA GLN A 15 0.88 2.67 -12.11
C GLN A 15 0.43 4.09 -12.48
N GLU A 16 -0.85 4.40 -12.32
CA GLU A 16 -1.37 5.75 -12.57
C GLU A 16 -0.77 6.78 -11.60
N ILE A 17 -0.66 6.44 -10.31
CA ILE A 17 -0.04 7.30 -9.31
C ILE A 17 1.43 7.56 -9.66
N ILE A 18 2.15 6.50 -10.06
CA ILE A 18 3.56 6.62 -10.46
C ILE A 18 3.69 7.55 -11.67
N GLN A 19 2.85 7.36 -12.69
CA GLN A 19 2.91 8.18 -13.90
C GLN A 19 2.58 9.64 -13.59
N GLN A 20 1.58 9.89 -12.77
CA GLN A 20 1.23 11.24 -12.34
C GLN A 20 2.38 11.89 -11.57
N SER A 21 3.02 11.14 -10.67
CA SER A 21 4.15 11.64 -9.89
C SER A 21 5.35 11.98 -10.77
N ILE A 22 5.61 11.18 -11.81
CA ILE A 22 6.66 11.49 -12.80
C ILE A 22 6.34 12.79 -13.53
N THR A 23 5.10 12.94 -13.99
CA THR A 23 4.66 14.14 -14.71
C THR A 23 4.78 15.39 -13.83
N GLU A 24 4.43 15.30 -12.57
CA GLU A 24 4.51 16.40 -11.61
C GLU A 24 5.90 16.58 -11.01
N LYS A 25 6.84 15.71 -11.34
CA LYS A 25 8.19 15.67 -10.73
C LYS A 25 8.10 15.59 -9.21
N SER A 26 7.17 14.79 -8.70
CA SER A 26 6.90 14.63 -7.28
C SER A 26 7.51 13.33 -6.75
N THR A 27 8.06 13.39 -5.54
CA THR A 27 8.59 12.22 -4.85
C THR A 27 7.50 11.37 -4.18
N LYS A 28 6.25 11.84 -4.18
CA LYS A 28 5.13 11.11 -3.59
C LYS A 28 4.92 9.73 -4.21
N GLY A 29 5.34 9.54 -5.45
CA GLY A 29 5.23 8.26 -6.14
C GLY A 29 6.26 7.21 -5.74
N TYR A 30 7.30 7.55 -4.97
CA TYR A 30 8.30 6.55 -4.59
C TYR A 30 7.72 5.38 -3.80
N PHE A 31 6.81 5.66 -2.87
CA PHE A 31 6.14 4.60 -2.13
C PHE A 31 5.28 3.73 -3.06
N ALA A 32 4.64 4.33 -4.04
CA ALA A 32 3.84 3.59 -5.02
C ALA A 32 4.70 2.61 -5.84
N VAL A 33 5.92 3.01 -6.19
CA VAL A 33 6.86 2.12 -6.88
C VAL A 33 7.20 0.91 -6.02
N LEU A 34 7.54 1.15 -4.76
CA LEU A 34 7.83 0.06 -3.82
C LEU A 34 6.64 -0.86 -3.66
N TYR A 35 5.46 -0.28 -3.44
CA TYR A 35 4.26 -1.06 -3.19
C TYR A 35 3.78 -1.80 -4.45
N LEU A 36 4.02 -1.25 -5.62
CA LEU A 36 3.74 -1.96 -6.87
C LEU A 36 4.54 -3.26 -6.95
N LYS A 37 5.81 -3.24 -6.58
CA LYS A 37 6.64 -4.44 -6.56
C LYS A 37 6.12 -5.47 -5.57
N VAL A 38 5.71 -5.03 -4.38
CA VAL A 38 5.10 -5.91 -3.37
C VAL A 38 3.81 -6.53 -3.90
N THR A 39 2.96 -5.73 -4.52
CA THR A 39 1.68 -6.20 -5.07
C THR A 39 1.89 -7.21 -6.19
N GLN A 40 2.86 -6.98 -7.06
CA GLN A 40 3.21 -7.92 -8.12
C GLN A 40 3.71 -9.25 -7.55
N LYS A 41 4.49 -9.20 -6.46
CA LYS A 41 4.95 -10.41 -5.76
C LYS A 41 3.78 -11.16 -5.11
N VAL A 42 2.85 -10.45 -4.52
CA VAL A 42 1.63 -11.06 -3.96
C VAL A 42 0.81 -11.75 -5.06
N LYS A 43 0.62 -11.07 -6.18
CA LYS A 43 -0.10 -11.66 -7.32
C LYS A 43 0.58 -12.94 -7.80
N GLU A 44 1.90 -12.90 -7.97
CA GLU A 44 2.67 -14.08 -8.37
C GLU A 44 2.49 -15.22 -7.37
N GLY A 45 2.58 -14.93 -6.07
CA GLY A 45 2.38 -15.92 -5.02
C GLY A 45 0.99 -16.55 -5.01
N ILE A 46 -0.04 -15.76 -5.32
CA ILE A 46 -1.41 -16.25 -5.47
C ILE A 46 -1.51 -17.21 -6.65
N GLN A 47 -0.94 -16.84 -7.79
CA GLN A 47 -0.96 -17.66 -9.00
C GLN A 47 -0.20 -18.96 -8.83
N ASN A 48 0.89 -18.94 -8.08
CA ASN A 48 1.75 -20.12 -7.86
C ASN A 48 1.32 -20.98 -6.68
N GLY A 49 0.27 -20.60 -5.96
CA GLY A 49 -0.20 -21.35 -4.80
C GLY A 49 0.75 -21.29 -3.61
N THR A 50 1.55 -20.24 -3.48
CA THR A 50 2.54 -20.07 -2.41
C THR A 50 1.89 -19.83 -1.05
N PHE A 51 0.72 -19.17 -1.03
CA PHE A 51 0.03 -18.79 0.21
C PHE A 51 -0.91 -19.91 0.68
N GLU A 52 -1.11 -20.01 2.00
CA GLU A 52 -2.10 -20.91 2.58
C GLU A 52 -3.52 -20.57 2.12
N ASN A 53 -3.79 -19.29 1.93
CA ASN A 53 -5.10 -18.80 1.49
C ASN A 53 -4.91 -17.62 0.52
N GLY A 54 -4.79 -17.92 -0.77
CA GLY A 54 -4.59 -16.93 -1.81
C GLY A 54 -5.71 -15.86 -1.88
N PRO A 55 -6.99 -16.26 -1.92
CA PRO A 55 -8.09 -15.27 -1.94
C PRO A 55 -8.08 -14.33 -0.75
N ARG A 56 -7.70 -14.81 0.43
CA ARG A 56 -7.56 -13.94 1.61
C ARG A 56 -6.43 -12.94 1.43
N MET A 57 -5.31 -13.37 0.86
CA MET A 57 -4.18 -12.48 0.60
C MET A 57 -4.51 -11.43 -0.45
N GLU A 58 -5.26 -11.78 -1.48
CA GLU A 58 -5.76 -10.79 -2.43
C GLU A 58 -6.64 -9.76 -1.72
N LYS A 59 -7.58 -10.21 -0.91
CA LYS A 59 -8.48 -9.31 -0.17
C LYS A 59 -7.71 -8.39 0.77
N LEU A 60 -6.72 -8.93 1.49
CA LEU A 60 -5.87 -8.12 2.36
C LEU A 60 -5.11 -7.06 1.56
N ASP A 61 -4.49 -7.45 0.46
CA ASP A 61 -3.74 -6.53 -0.38
C ASP A 61 -4.63 -5.42 -0.93
N VAL A 62 -5.82 -5.76 -1.40
CA VAL A 62 -6.77 -4.79 -1.95
C VAL A 62 -7.20 -3.78 -0.88
N ILE A 63 -7.60 -4.26 0.30
CA ILE A 63 -8.02 -3.37 1.38
C ILE A 63 -6.87 -2.47 1.82
N PHE A 64 -5.69 -3.06 1.98
CA PHE A 64 -4.49 -2.36 2.40
C PHE A 64 -4.06 -1.30 1.38
N ALA A 65 -4.06 -1.66 0.10
CA ALA A 65 -3.71 -0.75 -0.99
C ALA A 65 -4.68 0.42 -1.11
N ASN A 66 -5.97 0.16 -0.95
CA ASN A 66 -6.98 1.21 -1.02
C ASN A 66 -6.80 2.28 0.05
N ARG A 67 -6.22 1.93 1.21
CA ARG A 67 -5.90 2.92 2.25
C ARG A 67 -4.87 3.93 1.73
N TYR A 68 -3.82 3.46 1.08
CA TYR A 68 -2.80 4.32 0.48
C TYR A 68 -3.37 5.13 -0.69
N ILE A 69 -4.07 4.47 -1.60
CA ILE A 69 -4.65 5.11 -2.80
C ILE A 69 -5.60 6.24 -2.37
N LYS A 70 -6.46 5.97 -1.40
CA LYS A 70 -7.37 6.99 -0.86
C LYS A 70 -6.59 8.15 -0.25
N ALA A 71 -5.57 7.87 0.56
CA ALA A 71 -4.76 8.92 1.18
C ALA A 71 -4.06 9.79 0.12
N TYR A 72 -3.51 9.15 -0.92
CA TYR A 72 -2.86 9.88 -2.01
C TYR A 72 -3.83 10.86 -2.69
N TYR A 73 -5.01 10.38 -3.07
CA TYR A 73 -5.99 11.25 -3.76
C TYR A 73 -6.60 12.30 -2.82
N GLN A 74 -6.76 12.00 -1.54
CA GLN A 74 -7.18 13.00 -0.55
C GLN A 74 -6.15 14.12 -0.46
N TYR A 75 -4.87 13.79 -0.39
CA TYR A 75 -3.82 14.79 -0.35
C TYR A 75 -3.78 15.61 -1.64
N GLN A 76 -3.89 14.99 -2.81
CA GLN A 76 -3.90 15.67 -4.10
C GLN A 76 -5.06 16.66 -4.24
N THR A 77 -6.19 16.37 -3.63
CA THR A 77 -7.39 17.22 -3.68
C THR A 77 -7.54 18.08 -2.42
N GLN A 78 -6.50 18.15 -1.59
CA GLN A 78 -6.47 18.95 -0.36
C GLN A 78 -7.56 18.57 0.64
N GLN A 79 -7.98 17.30 0.63
CA GLN A 79 -8.90 16.75 1.62
C GLN A 79 -8.12 16.24 2.85
N PRO A 80 -8.77 16.16 4.03
CA PRO A 80 -8.10 15.65 5.22
C PRO A 80 -7.62 14.20 5.03
N THR A 81 -6.38 13.93 5.47
CA THR A 81 -5.81 12.59 5.52
C THR A 81 -5.41 12.25 6.95
N SER A 82 -4.99 11.01 7.20
CA SER A 82 -4.38 10.69 8.50
C SER A 82 -3.10 11.50 8.69
N LYS A 83 -2.75 11.80 9.94
CA LYS A 83 -1.54 12.58 10.25
C LYS A 83 -0.27 11.90 9.74
N THR A 84 -0.23 10.58 9.77
CA THR A 84 0.93 9.82 9.30
C THR A 84 1.11 9.96 7.80
N TRP A 85 0.04 9.83 7.03
CA TRP A 85 0.09 10.03 5.58
C TRP A 85 0.35 11.49 5.22
N GLU A 86 -0.26 12.43 5.93
CA GLU A 86 0.00 13.85 5.72
C GLU A 86 1.48 14.17 5.89
N ALA A 87 2.11 13.68 6.97
CA ALA A 87 3.54 13.87 7.19
C ALA A 87 4.38 13.29 6.04
N ALA A 88 4.04 12.09 5.58
CA ALA A 88 4.76 11.46 4.47
C ALA A 88 4.67 12.27 3.18
N PHE A 89 3.49 12.81 2.87
CA PHE A 89 3.29 13.58 1.64
C PHE A 89 3.89 14.99 1.74
N VAL A 90 3.80 15.64 2.88
CA VAL A 90 4.42 16.96 3.09
C VAL A 90 5.93 16.87 2.94
N GLU A 91 6.56 15.87 3.58
CA GLU A 91 8.00 15.69 3.49
C GLU A 91 8.46 15.32 2.08
N ALA A 92 7.59 14.78 1.24
CA ALA A 92 7.94 14.45 -0.15
C ALA A 92 8.44 15.65 -0.95
N ASP A 93 8.02 16.86 -0.60
CA ASP A 93 8.41 18.09 -1.30
C ASP A 93 9.76 18.63 -0.84
N ASN A 94 10.28 18.17 0.29
CA ASN A 94 11.60 18.54 0.76
C ASN A 94 12.64 17.61 0.15
N TYR A 95 13.69 18.17 -0.41
CA TYR A 95 14.64 17.41 -1.23
C TYR A 95 15.56 16.52 -0.38
N TRP A 96 16.03 15.44 -0.80
CA TRP A 96 17.14 14.57 -0.33
C TRP A 96 17.02 13.77 0.97
N ILE A 97 16.95 14.40 2.11
CA ILE A 97 16.73 13.73 3.39
C ILE A 97 15.54 12.80 3.27
N ILE A 98 14.91 12.89 2.28
CA ILE A 98 13.55 12.79 2.12
C ILE A 98 13.11 11.63 1.30
N VAL A 99 13.85 11.21 0.37
CA VAL A 99 13.50 9.95 -0.31
C VAL A 99 13.47 8.82 0.71
N LEU A 100 14.49 8.75 1.55
CA LEU A 100 14.53 7.72 2.60
C LEU A 100 13.50 7.98 3.68
N GLN A 101 13.41 9.20 4.20
CA GLN A 101 12.42 9.53 5.22
C GLN A 101 10.99 9.39 4.70
N HIS A 102 10.75 9.81 3.47
CA HIS A 102 9.46 9.65 2.83
C HIS A 102 9.06 8.18 2.71
N LEU A 103 9.97 7.34 2.27
CA LEU A 103 9.73 5.89 2.23
C LEU A 103 9.44 5.33 3.61
N LEU A 104 10.22 5.73 4.63
CA LEU A 104 10.01 5.28 5.99
C LEU A 104 8.67 5.74 6.56
N LEU A 105 8.29 7.00 6.32
CA LEU A 105 7.01 7.53 6.78
C LEU A 105 5.85 6.84 6.07
N GLY A 106 5.95 6.64 4.75
CA GLY A 106 4.94 5.93 3.99
C GLY A 106 4.80 4.48 4.43
N MET A 107 5.91 3.78 4.64
CA MET A 107 5.91 2.42 5.15
C MET A 107 5.32 2.36 6.56
N ASN A 108 5.66 3.31 7.42
CA ASN A 108 5.14 3.37 8.78
C ASN A 108 3.61 3.57 8.77
N ALA A 109 3.11 4.51 7.96
CA ALA A 109 1.68 4.73 7.83
C ALA A 109 0.96 3.47 7.34
N HIS A 110 1.52 2.84 6.30
CA HIS A 110 0.92 1.67 5.68
C HIS A 110 0.96 0.45 6.60
N ILE A 111 2.11 0.19 7.23
CA ILE A 111 2.27 -0.99 8.08
C ILE A 111 1.55 -0.83 9.42
N ASN A 112 1.74 0.29 10.09
CA ASN A 112 1.23 0.44 11.46
C ASN A 112 -0.27 0.78 11.52
N LEU A 113 -0.76 1.56 10.58
CA LEU A 113 -2.16 1.96 10.58
C LEU A 113 -3.00 1.08 9.66
N ASP A 114 -2.65 1.05 8.38
CA ASP A 114 -3.50 0.46 7.37
C ASP A 114 -3.50 -1.07 7.41
N LEU A 115 -2.36 -1.68 7.68
CA LEU A 115 -2.29 -3.14 7.82
C LEU A 115 -3.10 -3.61 9.02
N GLY A 116 -3.01 -2.91 10.15
CA GLY A 116 -3.80 -3.24 11.33
C GLY A 116 -5.29 -3.18 11.07
N ILE A 117 -5.76 -2.14 10.38
CA ILE A 117 -7.17 -1.98 10.01
C ILE A 117 -7.60 -3.09 9.04
N ALA A 118 -6.81 -3.34 7.99
CA ALA A 118 -7.14 -4.34 7.00
C ALA A 118 -7.16 -5.76 7.58
N ALA A 119 -6.17 -6.08 8.41
CA ALA A 119 -6.10 -7.39 9.06
C ALA A 119 -7.29 -7.62 9.99
N ALA A 120 -7.69 -6.60 10.75
CA ALA A 120 -8.85 -6.69 11.63
C ALA A 120 -10.15 -6.92 10.86
N GLN A 121 -10.25 -6.41 9.63
CA GLN A 121 -11.44 -6.58 8.80
C GLN A 121 -11.59 -7.97 8.20
N ILE A 122 -10.48 -8.67 7.93
CA ILE A 122 -10.52 -9.93 7.19
C ILE A 122 -10.12 -11.15 7.98
N SER A 123 -9.45 -11.00 9.11
CA SER A 123 -8.92 -12.12 9.91
C SER A 123 -9.36 -11.97 11.36
N PRO A 124 -10.53 -12.51 11.72
CA PRO A 124 -10.90 -12.61 13.13
C PRO A 124 -9.89 -13.50 13.89
N LYS A 125 -9.93 -13.40 15.20
CA LYS A 125 -8.92 -13.94 16.13
C LYS A 125 -8.35 -15.31 15.78
N ASP A 126 -9.18 -16.22 15.27
CA ASP A 126 -8.80 -17.61 15.05
C ASP A 126 -7.92 -17.84 13.81
N GLU A 127 -7.83 -16.82 12.93
CA GLU A 127 -7.09 -16.94 11.67
C GLU A 127 -5.79 -16.15 11.66
N ILE A 128 -5.46 -15.46 12.75
CA ILE A 128 -4.34 -14.52 12.78
C ILE A 128 -2.99 -15.20 12.50
N HIS A 129 -2.78 -16.45 12.96
CA HIS A 129 -1.53 -17.17 12.73
C HIS A 129 -1.33 -17.51 11.25
N SER A 130 -2.39 -17.96 10.58
CA SER A 130 -2.33 -18.26 9.14
C SER A 130 -2.04 -16.97 8.34
N LEU A 131 -2.68 -15.87 8.70
CA LEU A 131 -2.42 -14.58 8.07
C LEU A 131 -0.97 -14.13 8.30
N GLN A 132 -0.46 -14.29 9.51
CA GLN A 132 0.92 -13.96 9.84
C GLN A 132 1.92 -14.77 9.01
N ASN A 133 1.66 -16.06 8.82
CA ASN A 133 2.50 -16.92 7.98
C ASN A 133 2.54 -16.42 6.53
N ASP A 134 1.37 -16.07 5.97
CA ASP A 134 1.28 -15.55 4.61
C ASP A 134 1.99 -14.20 4.49
N PHE A 135 1.81 -13.32 5.47
CA PHE A 135 2.49 -12.03 5.50
C PHE A 135 4.02 -12.19 5.57
N ASN A 136 4.49 -13.11 6.42
CA ASN A 136 5.92 -13.38 6.53
C ASN A 136 6.51 -13.89 5.20
N THR A 137 5.73 -14.62 4.41
CA THR A 137 6.15 -15.07 3.08
C THR A 137 6.43 -13.88 2.15
N ILE A 138 5.66 -12.81 2.25
CA ILE A 138 5.84 -11.62 1.41
C ILE A 138 7.14 -10.89 1.76
N ILE A 139 7.45 -10.77 3.04
CA ILE A 139 8.60 -9.97 3.50
C ILE A 139 9.94 -10.69 3.45
N GLN A 140 9.93 -11.98 3.14
CA GLN A 140 11.15 -12.72 2.86
C GLN A 140 11.61 -12.43 1.42
#